data_25841db297d98cdc2b78439caab0ad2b
#
_entry.id   25841db297d98cdc2b78439caab0ad2b
#
_cell.length_a   1.000
_cell.length_b   1.000
_cell.length_c   1.000
_cell.angle_alpha   90.00
_cell.angle_beta   90.00
_cell.angle_gamma   90.00
#
_symmetry.space_group_name_H-M   'P 1'
#
loop_
_entity.id
_entity.type
_entity.pdbx_description
1 polymer ?
#
loop_
_entity_poly.entity_id
_entity_poly.type
_entity_poly.pdbx_seq_one_letter_code
_entity_poly.pdbx_strand_id
1 'polypeptide(L)'
;MKKIIFALCLLGTITSCCKQPTMIGHRGSLLGVENTEEAFINGAKHFGYQGLECDVKTTLDGQCVCWHDNNLQRGGHENSIIAETTLDSLQSLTLTQTRKDVTYTATICTVDRYLEICKEYKVFPVVELKWATGINNNDMSLFPSLYALIEKHGLVEEAVILTSMRQSLEYIRTNYPQLQCQYLRQTVKDEDVQWCHDWKANISIQHANINPDLVNTCNELGVEVAAWTVNNDSTYQRLVDCGCAFVTTDYLEIK
;
A
#
# COMPACT_ATOMS: atom_id res chain seq x y z
N MET A 1 35.02 -57.02 -26.68
CA MET A 1 34.36 -56.58 -25.45
C MET A 1 33.89 -55.15 -25.65
N LYS A 2 32.59 -54.95 -25.90
CA LYS A 2 31.98 -53.63 -26.11
C LYS A 2 31.57 -53.09 -24.76
N LYS A 3 32.14 -51.94 -24.34
CA LYS A 3 31.72 -51.21 -23.15
C LYS A 3 30.47 -50.38 -23.46
N ILE A 4 29.36 -50.71 -22.81
CA ILE A 4 28.13 -49.93 -22.82
C ILE A 4 28.27 -48.84 -21.75
N ILE A 5 28.28 -47.58 -22.19
CA ILE A 5 28.26 -46.42 -21.29
C ILE A 5 26.79 -46.05 -21.05
N PHE A 6 26.31 -46.26 -19.83
CA PHE A 6 25.00 -45.76 -19.39
C PHE A 6 25.14 -44.28 -19.09
N ALA A 7 24.54 -43.44 -19.92
CA ALA A 7 24.37 -42.04 -19.61
C ALA A 7 23.17 -41.87 -18.63
N LEU A 8 23.48 -41.55 -17.39
CA LEU A 8 22.48 -41.23 -16.37
C LEU A 8 22.01 -39.78 -16.60
N CYS A 9 20.86 -39.61 -17.25
CA CYS A 9 20.20 -38.32 -17.32
C CYS A 9 19.67 -37.99 -15.93
N LEU A 10 20.40 -37.13 -15.20
CA LEU A 10 19.86 -36.43 -14.04
C LEU A 10 18.79 -35.44 -14.53
N LEU A 11 17.51 -35.79 -14.41
CA LEU A 11 16.43 -34.81 -14.43
C LEU A 11 16.56 -33.98 -13.14
N GLY A 12 17.25 -32.85 -13.26
CA GLY A 12 17.20 -31.81 -12.24
C GLY A 12 15.79 -31.24 -12.22
N THR A 13 15.01 -31.56 -11.20
CA THR A 13 13.78 -30.83 -10.88
C THR A 13 14.19 -29.39 -10.55
N ILE A 14 13.97 -28.47 -11.48
CA ILE A 14 14.04 -27.04 -11.20
C ILE A 14 12.82 -26.76 -10.34
N THR A 15 13.00 -26.86 -9.01
CA THR A 15 12.05 -26.26 -8.07
C THR A 15 12.21 -24.74 -8.24
N SER A 16 11.32 -24.17 -9.05
CA SER A 16 11.14 -22.72 -9.06
C SER A 16 10.78 -22.33 -7.64
N CYS A 17 11.74 -21.74 -6.92
CA CYS A 17 11.49 -21.15 -5.62
C CYS A 17 10.66 -19.90 -5.86
N CYS A 18 9.33 -20.04 -5.88
CA CYS A 18 8.43 -18.90 -5.97
C CYS A 18 8.72 -17.99 -4.79
N LYS A 19 9.27 -16.80 -5.07
CA LYS A 19 9.53 -15.78 -4.05
C LYS A 19 8.21 -15.42 -3.40
N GLN A 20 8.12 -15.50 -2.08
CA GLN A 20 6.93 -15.07 -1.37
C GLN A 20 6.73 -13.56 -1.55
N PRO A 21 5.50 -13.08 -1.79
CA PRO A 21 5.23 -11.66 -1.90
C PRO A 21 5.48 -10.94 -0.58
N THR A 22 5.91 -9.70 -0.67
CA THR A 22 6.03 -8.80 0.48
C THR A 22 4.63 -8.45 1.00
N MET A 23 4.40 -8.63 2.30
CA MET A 23 3.10 -8.39 2.94
C MET A 23 2.97 -6.95 3.40
N ILE A 24 1.84 -6.32 3.06
CA ILE A 24 1.52 -4.93 3.40
C ILE A 24 0.22 -4.93 4.21
N GLY A 25 0.22 -4.28 5.37
CA GLY A 25 -0.97 -4.09 6.19
C GLY A 25 -1.87 -2.98 5.64
N HIS A 26 -3.05 -3.34 5.12
CA HIS A 26 -4.05 -2.39 4.61
C HIS A 26 -4.63 -1.55 5.74
N ARG A 27 -4.42 -0.23 5.68
CA ARG A 27 -4.80 0.72 6.74
C ARG A 27 -4.27 0.31 8.12
N GLY A 28 -3.07 -0.29 8.11
CA GLY A 28 -2.44 -0.90 9.27
C GLY A 28 -2.78 -2.37 9.44
N SER A 29 -3.89 -2.68 10.10
CA SER A 29 -4.37 -4.05 10.32
C SER A 29 -5.83 -4.08 10.76
N LEU A 30 -6.40 -5.29 10.90
CA LEU A 30 -7.74 -5.48 11.46
C LEU A 30 -7.81 -5.21 12.98
N LEU A 31 -6.69 -5.22 13.69
CA LEU A 31 -6.62 -5.01 15.14
C LEU A 31 -6.45 -3.51 15.45
N GLY A 32 -7.57 -2.81 15.62
CA GLY A 32 -7.68 -1.38 15.84
C GLY A 32 -8.69 -0.71 14.90
N VAL A 33 -8.94 0.57 15.10
CA VAL A 33 -9.64 1.42 14.12
C VAL A 33 -8.71 1.59 12.91
N GLU A 34 -9.23 1.44 11.69
CA GLU A 34 -8.43 1.57 10.47
C GLU A 34 -7.72 2.93 10.39
N ASN A 35 -6.51 2.97 9.80
CA ASN A 35 -5.73 4.21 9.65
C ASN A 35 -5.39 4.92 10.98
N THR A 36 -5.27 4.18 12.08
CA THR A 36 -4.89 4.73 13.38
C THR A 36 -3.62 4.10 13.93
N GLU A 37 -3.04 4.74 14.93
CA GLU A 37 -1.80 4.33 15.57
C GLU A 37 -1.83 2.85 16.00
N GLU A 38 -2.91 2.41 16.67
CA GLU A 38 -3.04 1.03 17.14
C GLU A 38 -3.06 0.04 15.98
N ALA A 39 -3.80 0.34 14.89
CA ALA A 39 -3.85 -0.53 13.71
C ALA A 39 -2.49 -0.65 13.04
N PHE A 40 -1.72 0.43 12.96
CA PHE A 40 -0.37 0.42 12.38
C PHE A 40 0.61 -0.37 13.25
N ILE A 41 0.62 -0.14 14.56
CA ILE A 41 1.49 -0.87 15.51
C ILE A 41 1.17 -2.37 15.46
N ASN A 42 -0.11 -2.76 15.45
CA ASN A 42 -0.51 -4.15 15.35
C ASN A 42 -0.13 -4.78 14.00
N GLY A 43 -0.23 -4.03 12.90
CA GLY A 43 0.24 -4.49 11.60
C GLY A 43 1.73 -4.84 11.59
N ALA A 44 2.55 -3.97 12.14
CA ALA A 44 3.99 -4.17 12.23
C ALA A 44 4.40 -5.23 13.26
N LYS A 45 3.84 -5.16 14.47
CA LYS A 45 4.30 -5.95 15.62
C LYS A 45 3.60 -7.30 15.76
N HIS A 46 2.27 -7.35 15.57
CA HIS A 46 1.48 -8.56 15.77
C HIS A 46 1.47 -9.43 14.51
N PHE A 47 1.22 -8.83 13.35
CA PHE A 47 1.20 -9.54 12.07
C PHE A 47 2.58 -9.65 11.41
N GLY A 48 3.53 -8.80 11.77
CA GLY A 48 4.89 -8.79 11.20
C GLY A 48 4.94 -8.32 9.75
N TYR A 49 4.01 -7.49 9.29
CA TYR A 49 4.02 -6.96 7.93
C TYR A 49 5.29 -6.14 7.66
N GLN A 50 5.84 -6.28 6.45
CA GLN A 50 7.03 -5.56 6.02
C GLN A 50 6.71 -4.13 5.58
N GLY A 51 5.48 -3.87 5.14
CA GLY A 51 4.97 -2.55 4.81
C GLY A 51 3.64 -2.26 5.50
N LEU A 52 3.35 -1.00 5.71
CA LEU A 52 2.06 -0.53 6.19
C LEU A 52 1.48 0.44 5.17
N GLU A 53 0.21 0.26 4.84
CA GLU A 53 -0.48 1.19 3.95
C GLU A 53 -1.38 2.11 4.78
N CYS A 54 -1.42 3.39 4.38
CA CYS A 54 -2.33 4.40 4.90
C CYS A 54 -2.97 5.22 3.78
N ASP A 55 -4.22 5.64 4.00
CA ASP A 55 -4.92 6.60 3.14
C ASP A 55 -4.68 8.02 3.62
N VAL A 56 -4.24 8.93 2.75
CA VAL A 56 -3.95 10.33 3.13
C VAL A 56 -5.07 11.28 2.72
N LYS A 57 -5.49 12.09 3.68
CA LYS A 57 -6.39 13.24 3.54
C LYS A 57 -5.73 14.49 4.10
N THR A 58 -6.26 15.65 3.69
CA THR A 58 -5.81 16.97 4.18
C THR A 58 -6.92 17.66 4.95
N THR A 59 -6.59 18.25 6.09
CA THR A 59 -7.50 19.01 6.94
C THR A 59 -7.70 20.44 6.45
N LEU A 60 -8.64 21.18 7.04
CA LEU A 60 -8.87 22.59 6.74
C LEU A 60 -7.61 23.46 6.92
N ASP A 61 -6.80 23.16 7.92
CA ASP A 61 -5.52 23.84 8.23
C ASP A 61 -4.31 23.19 7.53
N GLY A 62 -4.54 22.36 6.49
CA GLY A 62 -3.51 21.81 5.61
C GLY A 62 -2.64 20.70 6.24
N GLN A 63 -3.08 20.09 7.35
CA GLN A 63 -2.37 18.97 7.95
C GLN A 63 -2.72 17.66 7.24
N CYS A 64 -1.75 16.76 7.11
CA CYS A 64 -1.97 15.43 6.55
C CYS A 64 -2.39 14.43 7.64
N VAL A 65 -3.53 13.78 7.44
CA VAL A 65 -4.09 12.77 8.35
C VAL A 65 -4.35 11.46 7.63
N CYS A 66 -4.37 10.37 8.38
CA CYS A 66 -4.64 9.03 7.86
C CYS A 66 -6.14 8.74 7.97
N TRP A 67 -6.86 8.71 6.86
CA TRP A 67 -8.26 8.32 6.78
C TRP A 67 -8.72 8.09 5.33
N HIS A 68 -9.60 7.10 5.12
CA HIS A 68 -10.02 6.74 3.76
C HIS A 68 -11.06 7.67 3.16
N ASP A 69 -12.16 7.94 3.87
CA ASP A 69 -13.30 8.68 3.33
C ASP A 69 -13.13 10.20 3.49
N ASN A 70 -14.00 10.97 2.86
CA ASN A 70 -13.97 12.44 3.00
C ASN A 70 -14.49 12.92 4.36
N ASN A 71 -15.25 12.07 5.06
CA ASN A 71 -15.77 12.32 6.41
C ASN A 71 -15.43 11.18 7.37
N LEU A 72 -15.71 11.39 8.66
CA LEU A 72 -15.45 10.41 9.71
C LEU A 72 -16.65 9.48 9.98
N GLN A 73 -17.54 9.24 9.01
CA GLN A 73 -18.72 8.38 9.19
C GLN A 73 -18.35 6.98 9.68
N ARG A 74 -17.30 6.36 9.11
CA ARG A 74 -16.83 5.04 9.57
C ARG A 74 -16.33 5.03 11.02
N GLY A 75 -15.94 6.19 11.54
CA GLY A 75 -15.53 6.39 12.93
C GLY A 75 -16.67 6.86 13.85
N GLY A 76 -17.90 6.91 13.35
CA GLY A 76 -19.07 7.34 14.13
C GLY A 76 -19.40 8.83 14.06
N HIS A 77 -18.73 9.62 13.20
CA HIS A 77 -18.90 11.08 13.08
C HIS A 77 -19.21 11.49 11.63
N GLU A 78 -20.40 11.18 11.12
CA GLU A 78 -20.80 11.39 9.71
C GLU A 78 -20.76 12.85 9.25
N ASN A 79 -20.97 13.80 10.17
CA ASN A 79 -20.99 15.24 9.87
C ASN A 79 -19.60 15.90 9.92
N SER A 80 -18.54 15.15 10.29
CA SER A 80 -17.18 15.66 10.35
C SER A 80 -16.46 15.47 9.02
N ILE A 81 -16.49 16.50 8.17
CA ILE A 81 -15.78 16.50 6.87
C ILE A 81 -14.33 16.93 7.13
N ILE A 82 -13.37 16.08 6.74
CA ILE A 82 -11.95 16.26 7.06
C ILE A 82 -11.42 17.59 6.49
N ALA A 83 -11.70 17.88 5.21
CA ALA A 83 -11.24 19.11 4.55
C ALA A 83 -11.87 20.42 5.10
N GLU A 84 -12.92 20.32 5.92
CA GLU A 84 -13.62 21.43 6.52
C GLU A 84 -13.36 21.55 8.04
N THR A 85 -12.53 20.67 8.59
CA THR A 85 -12.27 20.56 10.03
C THR A 85 -10.76 20.68 10.30
N THR A 86 -10.36 21.44 11.34
CA THR A 86 -8.96 21.55 11.75
C THR A 86 -8.47 20.27 12.41
N LEU A 87 -7.15 20.04 12.39
CA LEU A 87 -6.56 18.88 13.04
C LEU A 87 -6.93 18.77 14.53
N ASP A 88 -6.83 19.86 15.28
CA ASP A 88 -7.17 19.89 16.72
C ASP A 88 -8.62 19.44 16.97
N SER A 89 -9.56 19.90 16.13
CA SER A 89 -10.96 19.51 16.22
C SER A 89 -11.14 18.03 15.90
N LEU A 90 -10.47 17.51 14.87
CA LEU A 90 -10.52 16.07 14.53
C LEU A 90 -9.93 15.20 15.63
N GLN A 91 -8.82 15.62 16.24
CA GLN A 91 -8.17 14.88 17.33
C GLN A 91 -8.96 14.89 18.65
N SER A 92 -9.90 15.82 18.82
CA SER A 92 -10.82 15.83 19.97
C SER A 92 -11.91 14.77 19.88
N LEU A 93 -12.12 14.15 18.70
CA LEU A 93 -13.15 13.15 18.46
C LEU A 93 -12.63 11.74 18.80
N THR A 94 -13.50 10.93 19.42
CA THR A 94 -13.23 9.51 19.63
C THR A 94 -13.82 8.72 18.46
N LEU A 95 -12.95 8.19 17.61
CA LEU A 95 -13.34 7.29 16.53
C LEU A 95 -13.68 5.91 17.09
N THR A 96 -14.73 5.28 16.57
CA THR A 96 -15.19 3.95 17.01
C THR A 96 -15.48 3.07 15.80
N GLN A 97 -14.91 1.87 15.77
CA GLN A 97 -15.22 0.85 14.77
C GLN A 97 -15.37 -0.53 15.40
N THR A 98 -16.36 -1.31 14.95
CA THR A 98 -16.46 -2.73 15.28
C THR A 98 -15.91 -3.55 14.13
N ARG A 99 -14.89 -4.38 14.42
CA ARG A 99 -14.21 -5.23 13.45
C ARG A 99 -14.13 -6.66 14.01
N LYS A 100 -14.69 -7.66 13.30
CA LYS A 100 -14.79 -9.05 13.78
C LYS A 100 -15.29 -9.15 15.24
N ASP A 101 -16.43 -8.51 15.52
CA ASP A 101 -17.10 -8.53 16.83
C ASP A 101 -16.33 -7.86 18.00
N VAL A 102 -15.20 -7.20 17.72
CA VAL A 102 -14.46 -6.39 18.69
C VAL A 102 -14.64 -4.90 18.36
N THR A 103 -15.02 -4.11 19.36
CA THR A 103 -15.14 -2.66 19.23
C THR A 103 -13.86 -1.99 19.69
N TYR A 104 -13.26 -1.20 18.80
CA TYR A 104 -12.06 -0.41 19.02
C TYR A 104 -12.41 1.07 19.07
N THR A 105 -11.63 1.82 19.83
CA THR A 105 -11.70 3.29 19.89
C THR A 105 -10.32 3.88 19.69
N ALA A 106 -10.24 5.01 18.98
CA ALA A 106 -8.97 5.71 18.73
C ALA A 106 -9.22 7.20 18.48
N THR A 107 -8.17 7.97 18.30
CA THR A 107 -8.18 9.30 17.69
C THR A 107 -7.62 9.23 16.27
N ILE A 108 -7.90 10.25 15.44
CA ILE A 108 -7.33 10.33 14.10
C ILE A 108 -5.80 10.38 14.17
N CYS A 109 -5.13 9.59 13.35
CA CYS A 109 -3.68 9.55 13.26
C CYS A 109 -3.18 10.58 12.25
N THR A 110 -2.12 11.32 12.55
CA THR A 110 -1.42 12.16 11.58
C THR A 110 -0.48 11.30 10.72
N VAL A 111 -0.20 11.76 9.50
CA VAL A 111 0.82 11.11 8.66
C VAL A 111 2.20 11.18 9.30
N ASP A 112 2.51 12.25 10.04
CA ASP A 112 3.77 12.36 10.81
C ASP A 112 3.92 11.21 11.82
N ARG A 113 2.86 10.90 12.59
CA ARG A 113 2.88 9.79 13.57
C ARG A 113 2.93 8.42 12.88
N TYR A 114 2.22 8.23 11.77
CA TYR A 114 2.31 7.02 10.96
C TYR A 114 3.73 6.75 10.46
N LEU A 115 4.42 7.78 9.92
CA LEU A 115 5.80 7.65 9.45
C LEU A 115 6.78 7.37 10.60
N GLU A 116 6.56 7.97 11.78
CA GLU A 116 7.33 7.65 12.98
C GLU A 116 7.20 6.17 13.37
N ILE A 117 5.97 5.60 13.31
CA ILE A 117 5.72 4.18 13.55
C ILE A 117 6.46 3.33 12.50
N CYS A 118 6.37 3.68 11.22
CA CYS A 118 7.09 2.95 10.17
C CYS A 118 8.60 2.89 10.44
N LYS A 119 9.19 4.01 10.87
CA LYS A 119 10.61 4.07 11.24
C LYS A 119 10.93 3.25 12.48
N GLU A 120 10.12 3.35 13.53
CA GLU A 120 10.31 2.63 14.79
C GLU A 120 10.30 1.12 14.57
N TYR A 121 9.34 0.61 13.79
CA TYR A 121 9.18 -0.82 13.52
C TYR A 121 9.95 -1.32 12.30
N LYS A 122 10.68 -0.44 11.60
CA LYS A 122 11.48 -0.77 10.40
C LYS A 122 10.64 -1.41 9.28
N VAL A 123 9.47 -0.86 9.05
CA VAL A 123 8.56 -1.22 7.97
C VAL A 123 8.48 -0.07 6.96
N PHE A 124 8.34 -0.38 5.67
CA PHE A 124 8.25 0.68 4.67
C PHE A 124 6.83 1.27 4.61
N PRO A 125 6.70 2.60 4.42
CA PRO A 125 5.40 3.24 4.29
C PRO A 125 4.86 3.11 2.85
N VAL A 126 3.57 2.75 2.73
CA VAL A 126 2.79 2.83 1.51
C VAL A 126 1.73 3.92 1.70
N VAL A 127 1.91 5.04 1.04
CA VAL A 127 1.12 6.27 1.24
C VAL A 127 0.14 6.41 0.09
N GLU A 128 -1.13 6.04 0.29
CA GLU A 128 -2.16 6.22 -0.73
C GLU A 128 -2.70 7.64 -0.74
N LEU A 129 -2.46 8.36 -1.84
CA LEU A 129 -3.07 9.66 -2.06
C LEU A 129 -4.53 9.47 -2.49
N LYS A 130 -5.45 9.80 -1.61
CA LYS A 130 -6.87 9.94 -1.92
C LYS A 130 -7.11 11.32 -2.54
N TRP A 131 -8.19 11.44 -3.32
CA TRP A 131 -8.57 12.76 -3.82
C TRP A 131 -8.81 13.69 -2.62
N ALA A 132 -7.88 14.63 -2.41
CA ALA A 132 -7.92 15.60 -1.32
C ALA A 132 -7.36 16.94 -1.78
N THR A 133 -7.65 18.01 -1.04
CA THR A 133 -7.14 19.35 -1.33
C THR A 133 -5.61 19.35 -1.29
N GLY A 134 -4.99 19.90 -2.33
CA GLY A 134 -3.53 20.04 -2.42
C GLY A 134 -2.74 18.74 -2.72
N ILE A 135 -3.41 17.60 -2.86
CA ILE A 135 -2.78 16.32 -3.22
C ILE A 135 -3.64 15.50 -4.20
N ASN A 136 -4.02 16.10 -5.33
CA ASN A 136 -4.83 15.45 -6.37
C ASN A 136 -4.35 15.83 -7.77
N ASN A 137 -4.94 15.23 -8.83
CA ASN A 137 -4.54 15.47 -10.23
C ASN A 137 -4.46 16.94 -10.65
N ASN A 138 -5.27 17.80 -10.06
CA ASN A 138 -5.38 19.21 -10.46
C ASN A 138 -4.56 20.13 -9.53
N ASP A 139 -4.18 19.66 -8.36
CA ASP A 139 -3.52 20.44 -7.33
C ASP A 139 -2.60 19.56 -6.46
N MET A 140 -1.31 19.81 -6.55
CA MET A 140 -0.27 19.13 -5.76
C MET A 140 0.46 20.10 -4.81
N SER A 141 -0.18 21.22 -4.46
CA SER A 141 0.42 22.30 -3.66
C SER A 141 0.83 21.88 -2.24
N LEU A 142 0.16 20.88 -1.64
CA LEU A 142 0.52 20.34 -0.32
C LEU A 142 1.45 19.11 -0.39
N PHE A 143 1.72 18.57 -1.59
CA PHE A 143 2.64 17.43 -1.70
C PHE A 143 4.06 17.72 -1.18
N PRO A 144 4.65 18.92 -1.37
CA PRO A 144 5.94 19.26 -0.76
C PRO A 144 5.95 19.11 0.77
N SER A 145 4.84 19.45 1.45
CA SER A 145 4.72 19.28 2.90
C SER A 145 4.64 17.81 3.31
N LEU A 146 3.92 16.98 2.54
CA LEU A 146 3.88 15.52 2.73
C LEU A 146 5.28 14.91 2.49
N TYR A 147 5.96 15.32 1.42
CA TYR A 147 7.33 14.88 1.15
C TYR A 147 8.29 15.25 2.28
N ALA A 148 8.20 16.47 2.82
CA ALA A 148 9.03 16.90 3.95
C ALA A 148 8.81 16.04 5.21
N LEU A 149 7.61 15.50 5.45
CA LEU A 149 7.37 14.53 6.52
C LEU A 149 8.10 13.20 6.25
N ILE A 150 8.03 12.68 5.03
CA ILE A 150 8.75 11.45 4.64
C ILE A 150 10.26 11.64 4.81
N GLU A 151 10.79 12.78 4.36
CA GLU A 151 12.21 13.14 4.46
C GLU A 151 12.65 13.32 5.93
N LYS A 152 11.84 13.99 6.76
CA LYS A 152 12.07 14.16 8.21
C LYS A 152 12.32 12.82 8.92
N HIS A 153 11.59 11.78 8.54
CA HIS A 153 11.76 10.44 9.12
C HIS A 153 12.85 9.61 8.45
N GLY A 154 13.46 10.10 7.34
CA GLY A 154 14.51 9.41 6.59
C GLY A 154 14.01 8.19 5.83
N LEU A 155 12.76 8.24 5.33
CA LEU A 155 12.06 7.12 4.67
C LEU A 155 11.88 7.32 3.16
N VAL A 156 12.62 8.25 2.55
CA VAL A 156 12.42 8.64 1.12
C VAL A 156 12.64 7.47 0.18
N GLU A 157 13.70 6.68 0.39
CA GLU A 157 14.06 5.55 -0.49
C GLU A 157 13.11 4.35 -0.32
N GLU A 158 12.49 4.21 0.87
CA GLU A 158 11.59 3.11 1.21
C GLU A 158 10.12 3.43 0.92
N ALA A 159 9.76 4.73 0.87
CA ALA A 159 8.39 5.16 0.73
C ALA A 159 7.81 4.86 -0.66
N VAL A 160 6.62 4.28 -0.67
CA VAL A 160 5.83 4.01 -1.86
C VAL A 160 4.64 4.95 -1.89
N ILE A 161 4.50 5.75 -2.94
CA ILE A 161 3.32 6.56 -3.18
C ILE A 161 2.34 5.78 -4.07
N LEU A 162 1.17 5.53 -3.53
CA LEU A 162 0.10 4.77 -4.17
C LEU A 162 -1.04 5.71 -4.56
N THR A 163 -1.53 5.67 -5.79
CA THR A 163 -2.75 6.40 -6.18
C THR A 163 -3.31 5.95 -7.54
N SER A 164 -4.59 6.15 -7.75
CA SER A 164 -5.25 5.99 -9.06
C SER A 164 -5.14 7.22 -9.97
N MET A 165 -4.49 8.27 -9.51
CA MET A 165 -4.38 9.57 -10.18
C MET A 165 -3.07 9.67 -10.99
N ARG A 166 -3.11 9.39 -12.30
CA ARG A 166 -1.93 9.41 -13.19
C ARG A 166 -1.15 10.71 -13.13
N GLN A 167 -1.83 11.85 -13.26
CA GLN A 167 -1.17 13.16 -13.28
C GLN A 167 -0.43 13.47 -11.98
N SER A 168 -0.97 13.00 -10.84
CA SER A 168 -0.28 13.09 -9.55
C SER A 168 1.01 12.24 -9.55
N LEU A 169 0.98 11.02 -10.09
CA LEU A 169 2.18 10.18 -10.21
C LEU A 169 3.21 10.78 -11.19
N GLU A 170 2.78 11.34 -12.32
CA GLU A 170 3.64 12.03 -13.26
C GLU A 170 4.34 13.23 -12.61
N TYR A 171 3.60 14.04 -11.84
CA TYR A 171 4.16 15.13 -11.05
C TYR A 171 5.20 14.62 -10.06
N ILE A 172 4.90 13.55 -9.32
CA ILE A 172 5.79 12.98 -8.31
C ILE A 172 7.04 12.40 -8.97
N ARG A 173 6.90 11.61 -10.04
CA ARG A 173 8.06 11.04 -10.74
C ARG A 173 8.96 12.11 -11.36
N THR A 174 8.40 13.26 -11.74
CA THR A 174 9.15 14.39 -12.30
C THR A 174 9.92 15.17 -11.21
N ASN A 175 9.29 15.44 -10.07
CA ASN A 175 9.84 16.36 -9.07
C ASN A 175 10.51 15.64 -7.88
N TYR A 176 10.14 14.37 -7.62
CA TYR A 176 10.63 13.55 -6.51
C TYR A 176 11.01 12.14 -6.99
N PRO A 177 11.99 12.02 -7.90
CA PRO A 177 12.30 10.75 -8.59
C PRO A 177 12.83 9.65 -7.66
N GLN A 178 13.19 9.95 -6.41
CA GLN A 178 13.63 9.00 -5.40
C GLN A 178 12.47 8.17 -4.85
N LEU A 179 11.25 8.75 -4.80
CA LEU A 179 10.08 8.04 -4.29
C LEU A 179 9.69 6.90 -5.22
N GLN A 180 9.36 5.75 -4.64
CA GLN A 180 8.72 4.66 -5.38
C GLN A 180 7.24 5.01 -5.63
N CYS A 181 6.70 4.58 -6.76
CA CYS A 181 5.32 4.86 -7.14
C CYS A 181 4.59 3.58 -7.54
N GLN A 182 3.32 3.47 -7.15
CA GLN A 182 2.42 2.41 -7.59
C GLN A 182 1.13 3.02 -8.14
N TYR A 183 0.76 2.60 -9.35
CA TYR A 183 -0.50 3.00 -9.99
C TYR A 183 -1.64 2.06 -9.56
N LEU A 184 -2.64 2.59 -8.87
CA LEU A 184 -3.77 1.83 -8.32
C LEU A 184 -4.86 1.63 -9.37
N ARG A 185 -5.21 0.36 -9.64
CA ARG A 185 -6.23 -0.02 -10.62
C ARG A 185 -7.13 -1.15 -10.12
N GLN A 186 -8.41 -1.12 -10.48
CA GLN A 186 -9.26 -2.31 -10.35
C GLN A 186 -8.97 -3.29 -11.47
N THR A 187 -9.02 -2.83 -12.71
CA THR A 187 -8.71 -3.59 -13.92
C THR A 187 -7.57 -2.92 -14.67
N VAL A 188 -6.79 -3.68 -15.41
CA VAL A 188 -5.59 -3.22 -16.12
C VAL A 188 -5.72 -3.51 -17.60
N LYS A 189 -5.27 -2.59 -18.43
CA LYS A 189 -5.09 -2.75 -19.87
C LYS A 189 -3.60 -2.65 -20.20
N ASP A 190 -3.19 -3.13 -21.37
CA ASP A 190 -1.80 -3.07 -21.83
C ASP A 190 -1.25 -1.64 -21.80
N GLU A 191 -2.07 -0.64 -22.13
CA GLU A 191 -1.70 0.78 -22.05
C GLU A 191 -1.38 1.25 -20.62
N ASP A 192 -1.98 0.64 -19.58
CA ASP A 192 -1.66 0.94 -18.17
C ASP A 192 -0.28 0.37 -17.80
N VAL A 193 0.03 -0.84 -18.27
CA VAL A 193 1.33 -1.48 -18.02
C VAL A 193 2.46 -0.71 -18.72
N GLN A 194 2.24 -0.35 -20.00
CA GLN A 194 3.21 0.45 -20.76
C GLN A 194 3.45 1.82 -20.08
N TRP A 195 2.38 2.48 -19.61
CA TRP A 195 2.50 3.75 -18.88
C TRP A 195 3.31 3.58 -17.59
N CYS A 196 3.09 2.49 -16.83
CA CYS A 196 3.88 2.20 -15.63
C CYS A 196 5.36 2.01 -15.95
N HIS A 197 5.69 1.27 -17.03
CA HIS A 197 7.05 1.13 -17.51
C HIS A 197 7.70 2.49 -17.85
N ASP A 198 7.02 3.32 -18.65
CA ASP A 198 7.52 4.61 -19.11
C ASP A 198 7.81 5.58 -17.95
N TRP A 199 6.94 5.56 -16.93
CA TRP A 199 7.05 6.41 -15.74
C TRP A 199 7.80 5.75 -14.57
N LYS A 200 8.35 4.55 -14.75
CA LYS A 200 9.05 3.79 -13.68
C LYS A 200 8.19 3.66 -12.42
N ALA A 201 6.93 3.30 -12.61
CA ALA A 201 5.97 3.00 -11.56
C ALA A 201 5.66 1.52 -11.56
N ASN A 202 5.38 0.95 -10.39
CA ASN A 202 4.77 -0.36 -10.25
C ASN A 202 3.24 -0.28 -10.36
N ILE A 203 2.55 -1.41 -10.37
CA ILE A 203 1.09 -1.42 -10.50
C ILE A 203 0.44 -2.19 -9.35
N SER A 204 -0.63 -1.62 -8.76
CA SER A 204 -1.40 -2.20 -7.67
C SER A 204 -2.82 -2.51 -8.14
N ILE A 205 -3.20 -3.80 -8.14
CA ILE A 205 -4.39 -4.30 -8.85
C ILE A 205 -5.32 -5.03 -7.87
N GLN A 206 -6.64 -4.88 -8.07
CA GLN A 206 -7.60 -5.70 -7.34
C GLN A 206 -7.36 -7.19 -7.65
N HIS A 207 -7.15 -7.99 -6.62
CA HIS A 207 -6.68 -9.37 -6.70
C HIS A 207 -7.49 -10.26 -7.66
N ALA A 208 -8.80 -10.02 -7.80
CA ALA A 208 -9.67 -10.82 -8.68
C ALA A 208 -9.34 -10.65 -10.18
N ASN A 209 -8.65 -9.57 -10.55
CA ASN A 209 -8.30 -9.24 -11.94
C ASN A 209 -6.83 -9.57 -12.27
N ILE A 210 -6.15 -10.30 -11.39
CA ILE A 210 -4.77 -10.75 -11.60
C ILE A 210 -4.77 -12.20 -12.09
N ASN A 211 -4.03 -12.44 -13.16
CA ASN A 211 -3.76 -13.78 -13.72
C ASN A 211 -2.27 -13.88 -14.12
N PRO A 212 -1.76 -15.10 -14.40
CA PRO A 212 -0.35 -15.30 -14.75
C PRO A 212 0.10 -14.52 -15.98
N ASP A 213 -0.74 -14.43 -17.03
CA ASP A 213 -0.37 -13.74 -18.27
C ASP A 213 -0.16 -12.25 -18.04
N LEU A 214 -1.02 -11.60 -17.25
CA LEU A 214 -0.86 -10.20 -16.87
C LEU A 214 0.42 -9.97 -16.07
N VAL A 215 0.71 -10.84 -15.08
CA VAL A 215 1.92 -10.71 -14.26
C VAL A 215 3.17 -10.91 -15.12
N ASN A 216 3.16 -11.86 -16.06
CA ASN A 216 4.26 -12.06 -16.99
C ASN A 216 4.47 -10.83 -17.89
N THR A 217 3.41 -10.26 -18.46
CA THR A 217 3.49 -9.02 -19.26
C THR A 217 4.07 -7.86 -18.46
N CYS A 218 3.66 -7.69 -17.20
CA CYS A 218 4.21 -6.67 -16.32
C CYS A 218 5.71 -6.90 -16.06
N ASN A 219 6.09 -8.14 -15.73
CA ASN A 219 7.48 -8.50 -15.44
C ASN A 219 8.41 -8.32 -16.65
N GLU A 220 7.95 -8.63 -17.87
CA GLU A 220 8.70 -8.40 -19.12
C GLU A 220 9.04 -6.91 -19.33
N LEU A 221 8.20 -6.01 -18.84
CA LEU A 221 8.41 -4.56 -18.87
C LEU A 221 9.07 -4.02 -17.58
N GLY A 222 9.44 -4.89 -16.62
CA GLY A 222 10.05 -4.48 -15.36
C GLY A 222 9.06 -3.78 -14.41
N VAL A 223 7.76 -4.05 -14.54
CA VAL A 223 6.69 -3.53 -13.68
C VAL A 223 6.29 -4.59 -12.67
N GLU A 224 6.50 -4.33 -11.38
CA GLU A 224 6.08 -5.25 -10.31
C GLU A 224 4.59 -5.12 -10.04
N VAL A 225 3.95 -6.26 -9.74
CA VAL A 225 2.51 -6.34 -9.45
C VAL A 225 2.27 -6.47 -7.95
N ALA A 226 1.48 -5.54 -7.41
CA ALA A 226 0.90 -5.60 -6.07
C ALA A 226 -0.58 -5.98 -6.15
N ALA A 227 -1.06 -6.79 -5.20
CA ALA A 227 -2.45 -7.24 -5.14
C ALA A 227 -3.18 -6.70 -3.89
N TRP A 228 -4.43 -6.22 -4.03
CA TRP A 228 -5.27 -5.74 -2.94
C TRP A 228 -6.74 -6.15 -3.09
N THR A 229 -7.58 -6.22 -2.05
CA THR A 229 -7.22 -6.54 -0.68
C THR A 229 -7.40 -8.04 -0.50
N VAL A 230 -6.39 -8.72 -0.02
CA VAL A 230 -6.32 -10.19 0.01
C VAL A 230 -6.52 -10.67 1.44
N ASN A 231 -7.63 -11.36 1.69
CA ASN A 231 -8.07 -11.70 3.04
C ASN A 231 -8.39 -13.21 3.21
N ASN A 232 -7.82 -14.06 2.35
CA ASN A 232 -7.92 -15.51 2.51
C ASN A 232 -6.73 -16.24 1.87
N ASP A 233 -6.38 -17.38 2.46
CA ASP A 233 -5.21 -18.19 2.09
C ASP A 233 -5.24 -18.69 0.64
N SER A 234 -6.43 -19.06 0.12
CA SER A 234 -6.53 -19.57 -1.25
C SER A 234 -6.24 -18.50 -2.29
N THR A 235 -6.72 -17.28 -2.07
CA THR A 235 -6.39 -16.13 -2.93
C THR A 235 -4.90 -15.77 -2.81
N TYR A 236 -4.37 -15.76 -1.59
CA TYR A 236 -2.94 -15.53 -1.35
C TYR A 236 -2.08 -16.53 -2.13
N GLN A 237 -2.34 -17.84 -1.99
CA GLN A 237 -1.57 -18.87 -2.69
C GLN A 237 -1.65 -18.71 -4.22
N ARG A 238 -2.83 -18.43 -4.77
CA ARG A 238 -2.99 -18.14 -6.19
C ARG A 238 -2.12 -16.98 -6.66
N LEU A 239 -1.98 -15.93 -5.86
CA LEU A 239 -1.16 -14.75 -6.20
C LEU A 239 0.34 -15.04 -6.07
N VAL A 240 0.75 -15.88 -5.11
CA VAL A 240 2.11 -16.44 -5.06
C VAL A 240 2.42 -17.20 -6.34
N ASP A 241 1.51 -18.09 -6.78
CA ASP A 241 1.68 -18.88 -7.99
C ASP A 241 1.68 -18.00 -9.27
N CYS A 242 0.99 -16.86 -9.26
CA CYS A 242 1.06 -15.85 -10.31
C CYS A 242 2.37 -15.06 -10.32
N GLY A 243 3.14 -15.05 -9.23
CA GLY A 243 4.38 -14.28 -9.13
C GLY A 243 4.19 -12.81 -8.74
N CYS A 244 3.12 -12.47 -8.00
CA CYS A 244 2.93 -11.12 -7.45
C CYS A 244 4.07 -10.75 -6.50
N ALA A 245 4.55 -9.51 -6.57
CA ALA A 245 5.64 -9.00 -5.73
C ALA A 245 5.15 -8.55 -4.34
N PHE A 246 3.93 -8.03 -4.25
CA PHE A 246 3.35 -7.51 -3.02
C PHE A 246 1.90 -7.97 -2.84
N VAL A 247 1.50 -8.15 -1.59
CA VAL A 247 0.11 -8.45 -1.20
C VAL A 247 -0.31 -7.54 -0.05
N THR A 248 -1.36 -6.75 -0.27
CA THR A 248 -1.99 -5.90 0.74
C THR A 248 -3.17 -6.64 1.37
N THR A 249 -3.20 -6.71 2.71
CA THR A 249 -4.17 -7.48 3.49
C THR A 249 -4.62 -6.76 4.74
N ASP A 250 -5.85 -7.08 5.22
CA ASP A 250 -6.34 -6.60 6.51
C ASP A 250 -5.84 -7.45 7.68
N TYR A 251 -5.62 -8.78 7.48
CA TYR A 251 -5.37 -9.70 8.60
C TYR A 251 -4.73 -11.05 8.25
N LEU A 252 -4.20 -11.26 7.05
CA LEU A 252 -3.49 -12.51 6.79
C LEU A 252 -2.20 -12.57 7.61
N GLU A 253 -2.00 -13.69 8.30
CA GLU A 253 -0.77 -13.95 9.03
C GLU A 253 0.36 -14.34 8.07
N ILE A 254 1.57 -13.87 8.34
CA ILE A 254 2.77 -14.35 7.66
C ILE A 254 3.08 -15.76 8.20
N LYS A 255 3.12 -16.73 7.29
CA LYS A 255 3.42 -18.14 7.62
C LYS A 255 4.89 -18.47 7.41
#